data_e721cd6e787aa8acfd412850efcc7fa3
#
_entry.id   e721cd6e787aa8acfd412850efcc7fa3
#
_cell.length_a   1.000
_cell.length_b   1.000
_cell.length_c   1.000
_cell.angle_alpha   90.00
_cell.angle_beta   90.00
_cell.angle_gamma   90.00
#
_symmetry.space_group_name_H-M   'P 1'
#
loop_
_entity.id
_entity.type
_entity.pdbx_description
1 polymer ?
#
loop_
_entity_poly.entity_id
_entity_poly.type
_entity_poly.pdbx_seq_one_letter_code
_entity_poly.pdbx_strand_id
1 'polypeptide(L)'
;MRIWRAEDYDDQGNLRARKGMWCVLLLLSHPWWLLAFDMSLEHGQGRVLSAIYPTQEGLYAALACSVSVFVFLFVYPFRQSVPRIMAAAYTLVLTDCVVMMVRMGIQVYLTAGEFDELLWLSLFFLTLGCLVELWPDERNRDTYYSVMAMEDGETEKRDAGSSE
;
A
#
# COMPACT_ATOMS: atom_id res chain seq x y z
N MET A 1 12.72 -13.38 -20.95
CA MET A 1 13.28 -13.52 -19.61
C MET A 1 14.21 -12.33 -19.34
N ARG A 2 13.80 -11.37 -18.52
CA ARG A 2 14.69 -10.25 -18.15
C ARG A 2 15.64 -10.74 -17.06
N ILE A 3 16.93 -10.59 -17.29
CA ILE A 3 17.97 -10.93 -16.29
C ILE A 3 18.06 -9.73 -15.35
N TRP A 4 17.57 -9.88 -14.12
CA TRP A 4 17.74 -8.88 -13.07
C TRP A 4 19.21 -8.82 -12.66
N ARG A 5 19.70 -7.60 -12.29
CA ARG A 5 21.09 -7.43 -11.84
C ARG A 5 21.26 -8.00 -10.42
N ALA A 6 22.46 -8.45 -10.11
CA ALA A 6 22.78 -8.95 -8.77
C ALA A 6 22.50 -7.93 -7.64
N GLU A 7 22.53 -6.64 -7.95
CA GLU A 7 22.20 -5.54 -7.02
C GLU A 7 20.71 -5.45 -6.68
N ASP A 8 19.84 -6.08 -7.49
CA ASP A 8 18.40 -6.12 -7.27
C ASP A 8 17.97 -7.21 -6.29
N TYR A 9 18.90 -8.08 -5.91
CA TYR A 9 18.66 -9.16 -4.95
C TYR A 9 19.09 -8.75 -3.53
N ASP A 10 18.36 -9.26 -2.55
CA ASP A 10 18.67 -9.13 -1.13
C ASP A 10 19.70 -10.20 -0.72
N ASP A 11 20.35 -10.06 0.45
CA ASP A 11 21.30 -11.04 1.01
C ASP A 11 20.69 -12.45 1.12
N GLN A 12 19.38 -12.57 1.07
CA GLN A 12 18.61 -13.82 1.08
C GLN A 12 18.28 -14.35 -0.33
N GLY A 13 18.75 -13.70 -1.40
CA GLY A 13 18.50 -14.11 -2.79
C GLY A 13 17.11 -13.73 -3.35
N ASN A 14 16.35 -12.88 -2.64
CA ASN A 14 15.05 -12.39 -3.11
C ASN A 14 15.17 -11.04 -3.82
N LEU A 15 14.27 -10.82 -4.78
CA LEU A 15 14.13 -9.52 -5.40
C LEU A 15 13.80 -8.46 -4.32
N ARG A 16 14.59 -7.42 -4.27
CA ARG A 16 14.42 -6.32 -3.30
C ARG A 16 13.21 -5.48 -3.67
N ALA A 17 12.36 -5.18 -2.69
CA ALA A 17 11.25 -4.26 -2.88
C ALA A 17 11.76 -2.90 -3.38
N ARG A 18 11.01 -2.29 -4.30
CA ARG A 18 11.35 -0.99 -4.87
C ARG A 18 11.44 0.07 -3.78
N LYS A 19 12.43 0.97 -3.85
CA LYS A 19 12.62 2.02 -2.83
C LYS A 19 11.38 2.91 -2.68
N GLY A 20 10.68 3.18 -3.79
CA GLY A 20 9.45 3.97 -3.79
C GLY A 20 8.33 3.34 -2.98
N MET A 21 8.27 2.02 -2.88
CA MET A 21 7.26 1.32 -2.09
C MET A 21 7.27 1.75 -0.61
N TRP A 22 8.45 1.98 -0.03
CA TRP A 22 8.57 2.45 1.35
C TRP A 22 7.98 3.86 1.53
N CYS A 23 8.19 4.74 0.54
CA CYS A 23 7.57 6.07 0.53
C CYS A 23 6.06 5.98 0.44
N VAL A 24 5.54 5.07 -0.40
CA VAL A 24 4.09 4.84 -0.52
C VAL A 24 3.49 4.34 0.79
N LEU A 25 4.11 3.37 1.46
CA LEU A 25 3.64 2.87 2.75
C LEU A 25 3.61 3.96 3.81
N LEU A 26 4.64 4.82 3.84
CA LEU A 26 4.69 5.97 4.74
C LEU A 26 3.58 6.97 4.43
N LEU A 27 3.31 7.24 3.15
CA LEU A 27 2.23 8.13 2.74
C LEU A 27 0.84 7.54 3.04
N LEU A 28 0.62 6.25 2.79
CA LEU A 28 -0.65 5.61 3.13
C LEU A 28 -0.91 5.55 4.65
N SER A 29 0.15 5.53 5.46
CA SER A 29 0.01 5.57 6.92
C SER A 29 -0.22 6.97 7.49
N HIS A 30 -0.38 8.02 6.63
CA HIS A 30 -0.54 9.41 7.08
C HIS A 30 -1.67 9.64 8.10
N PRO A 31 -2.83 8.97 8.11
CA PRO A 31 -3.85 9.22 9.12
C PRO A 31 -3.36 8.94 10.55
N TRP A 32 -2.48 7.94 10.70
CA TRP A 32 -1.88 7.60 12.00
C TRP A 32 -0.85 8.64 12.45
N TRP A 33 -0.06 9.17 11.53
CA TRP A 33 0.89 10.23 11.82
C TRP A 33 0.19 11.52 12.21
N LEU A 34 -0.86 11.89 11.47
CA LEU A 34 -1.65 13.08 11.77
C LEU A 34 -2.34 12.95 13.13
N LEU A 35 -2.89 11.78 13.44
CA LEU A 35 -3.49 11.52 14.75
C LEU A 35 -2.45 11.64 15.86
N ALA A 36 -1.29 11.00 15.73
CA ALA A 36 -0.21 11.06 16.71
C ALA A 36 0.31 12.48 16.89
N PHE A 37 0.45 13.22 15.81
CA PHE A 37 0.90 14.62 15.84
C PHE A 37 -0.11 15.52 16.53
N ASP A 38 -1.40 15.39 16.19
CA ASP A 38 -2.48 16.19 16.79
C ASP A 38 -2.63 15.93 18.30
N MET A 39 -2.47 14.66 18.71
CA MET A 39 -2.46 14.29 20.14
C MET A 39 -1.23 14.80 20.90
N SER A 40 -0.13 15.05 20.21
CA SER A 40 1.13 15.56 20.82
C SER A 40 1.12 17.07 21.01
N LEU A 41 0.23 17.80 20.34
CA LEU A 41 0.08 19.24 20.48
C LEU A 41 -0.85 19.56 21.65
N GLU A 42 -0.32 20.09 22.75
CA GLU A 42 -1.07 20.47 23.97
C GLU A 42 -2.28 21.40 23.71
N HIS A 43 -2.26 22.15 22.60
CA HIS A 43 -3.31 23.10 22.20
C HIS A 43 -3.95 22.74 20.84
N GLY A 44 -3.61 21.58 20.27
CA GLY A 44 -4.01 21.20 18.92
C GLY A 44 -5.51 20.95 18.74
N GLN A 45 -6.18 20.48 19.79
CA GLN A 45 -7.64 20.25 19.88
C GLN A 45 -8.29 19.79 18.55
N GLY A 46 -7.63 18.91 17.80
CA GLY A 46 -8.18 18.37 16.56
C GLY A 46 -8.13 19.32 15.35
N ARG A 47 -7.45 20.46 15.40
CA ARG A 47 -7.45 21.45 14.31
C ARG A 47 -6.81 20.93 13.03
N VAL A 48 -5.68 20.25 13.15
CA VAL A 48 -4.98 19.69 11.97
C VAL A 48 -5.79 18.54 11.39
N LEU A 49 -6.32 17.70 12.28
CA LEU A 49 -7.08 16.54 11.92
C LEU A 49 -8.42 16.93 11.28
N SER A 50 -9.13 17.94 11.85
CA SER A 50 -10.41 18.42 11.32
C SER A 50 -10.29 19.16 9.98
N ALA A 51 -9.12 19.73 9.67
CA ALA A 51 -8.87 20.36 8.37
C ALA A 51 -8.82 19.33 7.23
N ILE A 52 -8.26 18.14 7.50
CA ILE A 52 -8.11 17.06 6.50
C ILE A 52 -9.28 16.08 6.56
N TYR A 53 -9.81 15.85 7.76
CA TYR A 53 -10.93 14.94 8.01
C TYR A 53 -12.06 15.69 8.73
N PRO A 54 -12.92 16.41 8.00
CA PRO A 54 -14.01 17.21 8.59
C PRO A 54 -15.07 16.34 9.28
N THR A 55 -15.14 15.05 8.93
CA THR A 55 -16.06 14.09 9.53
C THR A 55 -15.33 13.00 10.30
N GLN A 56 -15.83 12.63 11.47
CA GLN A 56 -15.26 11.53 12.29
C GLN A 56 -15.31 10.20 11.54
N GLU A 57 -16.39 9.94 10.79
CA GLU A 57 -16.51 8.74 9.95
C GLU A 57 -15.41 8.67 8.89
N GLY A 58 -15.09 9.81 8.28
CA GLY A 58 -14.00 9.92 7.31
C GLY A 58 -12.64 9.58 7.91
N LEU A 59 -12.39 10.03 9.14
CA LEU A 59 -11.17 9.73 9.88
C LEU A 59 -11.10 8.23 10.23
N TYR A 60 -12.16 7.66 10.80
CA TYR A 60 -12.16 6.23 11.17
C TYR A 60 -12.01 5.33 9.92
N ALA A 61 -12.65 5.66 8.82
CA ALA A 61 -12.46 4.95 7.56
C ALA A 61 -11.01 5.02 7.07
N ALA A 62 -10.38 6.20 7.13
CA ALA A 62 -8.98 6.37 6.74
C ALA A 62 -8.02 5.61 7.65
N LEU A 63 -8.26 5.62 8.97
CA LEU A 63 -7.47 4.83 9.93
C LEU A 63 -7.62 3.33 9.69
N ALA A 64 -8.86 2.86 9.45
CA ALA A 64 -9.13 1.45 9.18
C ALA A 64 -8.45 0.98 7.88
N CYS A 65 -8.54 1.77 6.81
CA CYS A 65 -7.85 1.47 5.56
C CYS A 65 -6.33 1.39 5.77
N SER A 66 -5.74 2.36 6.47
CA SER A 66 -4.29 2.41 6.71
C SER A 66 -3.75 1.25 7.56
N VAL A 67 -4.61 0.44 8.20
CA VAL A 67 -4.20 -0.81 8.87
C VAL A 67 -3.57 -1.78 7.88
N SER A 68 -3.97 -1.75 6.61
CA SER A 68 -3.39 -2.55 5.53
C SER A 68 -1.87 -2.40 5.43
N VAL A 69 -1.36 -1.19 5.66
CA VAL A 69 0.07 -0.87 5.67
C VAL A 69 0.80 -1.63 6.79
N PHE A 70 0.22 -1.65 7.99
CA PHE A 70 0.83 -2.36 9.13
C PHE A 70 0.81 -3.87 8.92
N VAL A 71 -0.28 -4.40 8.34
CA VAL A 71 -0.36 -5.82 7.97
C VAL A 71 0.74 -6.16 6.97
N PHE A 72 0.92 -5.35 5.94
CA PHE A 72 1.98 -5.53 4.96
C PHE A 72 3.38 -5.50 5.62
N LEU A 73 3.65 -4.50 6.46
CA LEU A 73 4.93 -4.36 7.16
C LEU A 73 5.22 -5.55 8.08
N PHE A 74 4.20 -6.08 8.74
CA PHE A 74 4.33 -7.24 9.62
C PHE A 74 4.60 -8.53 8.84
N VAL A 75 3.96 -8.71 7.69
CA VAL A 75 4.12 -9.92 6.86
C VAL A 75 5.41 -9.88 6.04
N TYR A 76 5.90 -8.68 5.70
CA TYR A 76 7.06 -8.51 4.83
C TYR A 76 8.32 -9.31 5.23
N PRO A 77 8.72 -9.41 6.53
CA PRO A 77 9.85 -10.24 6.96
C PRO A 77 9.64 -11.73 6.69
N PHE A 78 8.38 -12.21 6.72
CA PHE A 78 8.00 -13.62 6.55
C PHE A 78 7.66 -13.99 5.12
N ARG A 79 7.94 -13.12 4.14
CA ARG A 79 7.57 -13.29 2.73
C ARG A 79 7.97 -14.63 2.10
N GLN A 80 9.06 -15.27 2.60
CA GLN A 80 9.49 -16.58 2.12
C GLN A 80 8.66 -17.72 2.68
N SER A 81 8.22 -17.59 3.93
CA SER A 81 7.47 -18.64 4.63
C SER A 81 5.98 -18.65 4.29
N VAL A 82 5.44 -17.49 3.88
CA VAL A 82 3.98 -17.32 3.67
C VAL A 82 3.70 -16.47 2.41
N PRO A 83 4.06 -16.96 1.21
CA PRO A 83 3.95 -16.18 -0.02
C PRO A 83 2.51 -15.77 -0.35
N ARG A 84 1.52 -16.63 -0.04
CA ARG A 84 0.10 -16.33 -0.26
C ARG A 84 -0.40 -15.16 0.58
N ILE A 85 0.03 -15.09 1.84
CA ILE A 85 -0.33 -14.00 2.75
C ILE A 85 0.36 -12.71 2.29
N MET A 86 1.59 -12.80 1.78
CA MET A 86 2.30 -11.65 1.23
C MET A 86 1.61 -11.09 -0.01
N ALA A 87 1.17 -11.95 -0.94
CA ALA A 87 0.38 -11.54 -2.11
C ALA A 87 -0.95 -10.89 -1.70
N ALA A 88 -1.64 -11.47 -0.71
CA ALA A 88 -2.87 -10.90 -0.17
C ALA A 88 -2.63 -9.53 0.48
N ALA A 89 -1.57 -9.38 1.28
CA ALA A 89 -1.20 -8.11 1.91
C ALA A 89 -0.87 -7.02 0.87
N TYR A 90 -0.14 -7.37 -0.19
CA TYR A 90 0.13 -6.46 -1.29
C TYR A 90 -1.16 -6.02 -2.02
N THR A 91 -2.05 -6.96 -2.32
CA THR A 91 -3.34 -6.68 -2.95
C THR A 91 -4.21 -5.78 -2.05
N LEU A 92 -4.15 -6.00 -0.74
CA LEU A 92 -4.86 -5.16 0.24
C LEU A 92 -4.35 -3.71 0.22
N VAL A 93 -3.03 -3.50 0.22
CA VAL A 93 -2.42 -2.16 0.12
C VAL A 93 -2.76 -1.48 -1.20
N LEU A 94 -2.77 -2.24 -2.31
CA LEU A 94 -3.16 -1.71 -3.61
C LEU A 94 -4.63 -1.27 -3.62
N THR A 95 -5.52 -2.08 -3.05
CA THR A 95 -6.94 -1.76 -2.92
C THR A 95 -7.16 -0.51 -2.06
N ASP A 96 -6.43 -0.40 -0.95
CA ASP A 96 -6.46 0.77 -0.07
C ASP A 96 -6.03 2.04 -0.81
N CYS A 97 -4.95 1.98 -1.59
CA CYS A 97 -4.50 3.09 -2.42
C CYS A 97 -5.58 3.54 -3.44
N VAL A 98 -6.27 2.58 -4.09
CA VAL A 98 -7.37 2.89 -5.01
C VAL A 98 -8.55 3.54 -4.28
N VAL A 99 -8.94 3.02 -3.12
CA VAL A 99 -10.01 3.60 -2.30
C VAL A 99 -9.68 5.03 -1.88
N MET A 100 -8.44 5.28 -1.43
CA MET A 100 -7.97 6.62 -1.08
C MET A 100 -7.98 7.56 -2.27
N MET A 101 -7.53 7.11 -3.44
CA MET A 101 -7.55 7.89 -4.68
C MET A 101 -8.98 8.29 -5.06
N VAL A 102 -9.94 7.36 -5.00
CA VAL A 102 -11.35 7.63 -5.30
C VAL A 102 -11.92 8.65 -4.32
N ARG A 103 -11.64 8.51 -3.02
CA ARG A 103 -12.07 9.47 -2.00
C ARG A 103 -11.51 10.88 -2.26
N MET A 104 -10.21 10.99 -2.54
CA MET A 104 -9.59 12.28 -2.86
C MET A 104 -10.18 12.89 -4.13
N GLY A 105 -10.44 12.07 -5.16
CA GLY A 105 -11.13 12.54 -6.40
C GLY A 105 -12.53 13.07 -6.14
N ILE A 106 -13.30 12.42 -5.27
CA ILE A 106 -14.63 12.92 -4.85
C ILE A 106 -14.50 14.26 -4.11
N GLN A 107 -13.53 14.39 -3.21
CA GLN A 107 -13.29 15.63 -2.49
C GLN A 107 -12.90 16.77 -3.44
N VAL A 108 -12.00 16.55 -4.38
CA VAL A 108 -11.65 17.52 -5.43
C VAL A 108 -12.88 17.98 -6.19
N TYR A 109 -13.76 17.03 -6.57
CA TYR A 109 -14.99 17.36 -7.28
C TYR A 109 -15.98 18.21 -6.45
N LEU A 110 -16.09 17.90 -5.14
CA LEU A 110 -17.00 18.62 -4.24
C LEU A 110 -16.48 20.01 -3.85
N THR A 111 -15.16 20.21 -3.83
CA THR A 111 -14.52 21.46 -3.40
C THR A 111 -14.11 22.34 -4.58
N ALA A 112 -14.51 21.96 -5.81
CA ALA A 112 -14.19 22.69 -7.02
C ALA A 112 -14.65 24.15 -6.95
N GLY A 113 -13.71 25.09 -7.03
CA GLY A 113 -13.95 26.52 -6.93
C GLY A 113 -13.78 27.12 -5.53
N GLU A 114 -13.40 26.34 -4.50
CA GLU A 114 -13.09 26.81 -3.17
C GLU A 114 -11.57 26.97 -2.94
N PHE A 115 -11.19 27.70 -1.89
CA PHE A 115 -9.77 27.90 -1.54
C PHE A 115 -9.00 26.60 -1.26
N ASP A 116 -9.69 25.57 -0.81
CA ASP A 116 -9.13 24.27 -0.45
C ASP A 116 -8.92 23.32 -1.66
N GLU A 117 -9.39 23.73 -2.86
CA GLU A 117 -9.27 22.92 -4.08
C GLU A 117 -7.80 22.53 -4.35
N LEU A 118 -6.88 23.46 -4.18
CA LEU A 118 -5.46 23.23 -4.47
C LEU A 118 -4.84 22.18 -3.54
N LEU A 119 -5.26 22.14 -2.29
CA LEU A 119 -4.83 21.15 -1.30
C LEU A 119 -5.32 19.76 -1.69
N TRP A 120 -6.59 19.62 -1.99
CA TRP A 120 -7.19 18.33 -2.38
C TRP A 120 -6.63 17.83 -3.72
N LEU A 121 -6.39 18.73 -4.65
CA LEU A 121 -5.78 18.40 -5.93
C LEU A 121 -4.34 17.90 -5.75
N SER A 122 -3.56 18.51 -4.87
CA SER A 122 -2.19 18.07 -4.57
C SER A 122 -2.17 16.68 -3.91
N LEU A 123 -3.07 16.42 -2.96
CA LEU A 123 -3.24 15.11 -2.34
C LEU A 123 -3.68 14.04 -3.34
N PHE A 124 -4.56 14.39 -4.26
CA PHE A 124 -4.99 13.50 -5.34
C PHE A 124 -3.81 13.08 -6.23
N PHE A 125 -3.01 14.05 -6.70
CA PHE A 125 -1.83 13.75 -7.52
C PHE A 125 -0.78 12.95 -6.76
N LEU A 126 -0.61 13.23 -5.47
CA LEU A 126 0.29 12.46 -4.62
C LEU A 126 -0.17 10.99 -4.53
N THR A 127 -1.45 10.76 -4.29
CA THR A 127 -2.04 9.42 -4.21
C THR A 127 -1.98 8.70 -5.57
N LEU A 128 -2.17 9.44 -6.67
CA LEU A 128 -1.99 8.91 -8.02
C LEU A 128 -0.55 8.45 -8.26
N GLY A 129 0.45 9.23 -7.80
CA GLY A 129 1.86 8.83 -7.84
C GLY A 129 2.13 7.56 -7.04
N CYS A 130 1.50 7.42 -5.86
CA CYS A 130 1.55 6.19 -5.06
C CYS A 130 0.97 4.99 -5.81
N LEU A 131 -0.16 5.16 -6.50
CA LEU A 131 -0.79 4.10 -7.27
C LEU A 131 0.08 3.65 -8.44
N VAL A 132 0.72 4.59 -9.14
CA VAL A 132 1.66 4.28 -10.24
C VAL A 132 2.85 3.47 -9.73
N GLU A 133 3.38 3.82 -8.54
CA GLU A 133 4.51 3.11 -7.94
C GLU A 133 4.12 1.71 -7.44
N LEU A 134 2.90 1.56 -6.92
CA LEU A 134 2.32 0.28 -6.49
C LEU A 134 1.81 -0.57 -7.65
N TRP A 135 1.72 0.00 -8.87
CA TRP A 135 1.15 -0.74 -9.98
C TRP A 135 1.82 -2.10 -10.15
N PRO A 136 1.06 -3.18 -10.40
CA PRO A 136 1.59 -4.53 -10.58
C PRO A 136 2.37 -4.65 -11.90
N ASP A 137 3.48 -3.92 -12.00
CA ASP A 137 4.47 -4.07 -13.07
C ASP A 137 5.17 -5.44 -12.96
N GLU A 138 5.84 -5.88 -13.99
CA GLU A 138 6.57 -7.17 -14.02
C GLU A 138 7.42 -7.36 -12.76
N ARG A 139 8.10 -6.32 -12.29
CA ARG A 139 8.94 -6.37 -11.08
C ARG A 139 8.13 -6.63 -9.81
N ASN A 140 7.04 -5.91 -9.61
CA ASN A 140 6.18 -6.08 -8.43
C ASN A 140 5.48 -7.45 -8.48
N ARG A 141 5.06 -7.87 -9.67
CA ARG A 141 4.47 -9.18 -9.88
C ARG A 141 5.45 -10.30 -9.58
N ASP A 142 6.68 -10.21 -10.09
CA ASP A 142 7.72 -11.21 -9.84
C ASP A 142 8.14 -11.22 -8.35
N THR A 143 8.10 -10.08 -7.67
CA THR A 143 8.46 -9.99 -6.24
C THR A 143 7.41 -10.62 -5.34
N TYR A 144 6.11 -10.48 -5.66
CA TYR A 144 5.02 -10.83 -4.72
C TYR A 144 4.19 -12.03 -5.17
N TYR A 145 4.16 -12.38 -6.47
CA TYR A 145 3.33 -13.46 -7.02
C TYR A 145 4.12 -14.63 -7.61
N SER A 146 5.42 -14.50 -7.95
CA SER A 146 6.18 -15.55 -8.59
C SER A 146 6.36 -16.80 -7.72
N VAL A 147 6.50 -16.60 -6.42
CA VAL A 147 6.64 -17.71 -5.45
C VAL A 147 5.36 -18.54 -5.38
N MET A 148 4.20 -17.88 -5.53
CA MET A 148 2.90 -18.54 -5.55
C MET A 148 2.72 -19.42 -6.78
N ALA A 149 3.19 -18.97 -7.96
CA ALA A 149 3.13 -19.73 -9.20
C ALA A 149 4.05 -20.98 -9.18
N MET A 150 5.17 -20.93 -8.45
CA MET A 150 6.05 -22.08 -8.26
C MET A 150 5.42 -23.15 -7.36
N GLU A 151 4.76 -22.72 -6.28
CA GLU A 151 4.11 -23.61 -5.30
C GLU A 151 2.92 -24.34 -5.93
N ASP A 152 2.12 -23.64 -6.74
CA ASP A 152 0.99 -24.25 -7.46
C ASP A 152 1.47 -25.26 -8.52
N GLY A 153 2.58 -25.00 -9.21
CA GLY A 153 3.19 -25.91 -10.16
C GLY A 153 3.82 -27.17 -9.53
N GLU A 154 4.30 -27.09 -8.29
CA GLU A 154 4.83 -28.25 -7.55
C GLU A 154 3.72 -29.14 -6.97
N THR A 155 2.61 -28.54 -6.51
CA THR A 155 1.44 -29.29 -6.05
C THR A 155 0.78 -30.05 -7.18
N GLU A 156 0.63 -29.45 -8.36
CA GLU A 156 0.06 -30.10 -9.55
C GLU A 156 0.91 -31.29 -10.01
N LYS A 157 2.24 -31.18 -9.97
CA LYS A 157 3.16 -32.27 -10.30
C LYS A 157 3.12 -33.42 -9.28
N ARG A 158 2.89 -33.12 -8.00
CA ARG A 158 2.78 -34.12 -6.93
C ARG A 158 1.49 -34.92 -7.06
N ASP A 159 0.39 -34.27 -7.39
CA ASP A 159 -0.89 -34.91 -7.56
C ASP A 159 -0.93 -35.78 -8.84
N ALA A 160 -0.27 -35.33 -9.92
CA ALA A 160 -0.14 -36.12 -11.15
C ALA A 160 0.75 -37.37 -10.96
N GLY A 161 1.80 -37.30 -10.14
CA GLY A 161 2.68 -38.44 -9.84
C GLY A 161 2.12 -39.43 -8.82
N SER A 162 1.06 -39.06 -8.08
CA SER A 162 0.38 -39.94 -7.11
C SER A 162 -0.75 -40.77 -7.72
N SER A 163 -1.09 -40.55 -8.99
CA SER A 163 -2.17 -41.22 -9.72
C SER A 163 -1.66 -42.37 -10.64
N GLU A 164 -0.37 -42.61 -10.69
CA GLU A 164 0.26 -43.79 -11.31
C GLU A 164 0.62 -44.85 -10.26
#